data_6ad4924cf897e00ab6a5f4c4bc3ae156
#
_entry.id   6ad4924cf897e00ab6a5f4c4bc3ae156
#
_cell.length_a   1.000
_cell.length_b   1.000
_cell.length_c   1.000
_cell.angle_alpha   90.00
_cell.angle_beta   90.00
_cell.angle_gamma   90.00
#
_symmetry.space_group_name_H-M   'P 1'
#
loop_
_entity.id
_entity.type
_entity.pdbx_description
1 polymer ?
#
loop_
_entity_poly.entity_id
_entity_poly.type
_entity_poly.pdbx_seq_one_letter_code
_entity_poly.pdbx_strand_id
1 'polypeptide(L)'
;MKKILLLAALTIGFTQLNAQKQFGTRNAKVSFIATNDEDVKAVNNEVASRLSDNGEMSFSLLIKGFKFEYAEMQEKFNNDYAESNKFPRAEFKGSISNIKEINFTKDGNYKAVVKGNLTLHGVTKPITVNGLITVKAGKVSATGKFPIVMKDYKIDASAVTEKVNAEINAVYQ
;
A
#
# COMPACT_ATOMS: atom_id res chain seq x y z
N MET A 1 64.23 24.53 28.55
CA MET A 1 63.61 23.75 27.48
C MET A 1 62.19 23.45 27.91
N LYS A 2 61.21 24.23 27.46
CA LYS A 2 59.77 24.06 27.81
C LYS A 2 59.13 23.15 26.76
N LYS A 3 58.62 21.96 27.21
CA LYS A 3 57.84 21.06 26.37
C LYS A 3 56.40 21.49 26.37
N ILE A 4 55.89 21.96 25.24
CA ILE A 4 54.51 22.30 25.00
C ILE A 4 53.80 21.00 24.58
N LEU A 5 52.93 20.47 25.45
CA LEU A 5 52.00 19.39 25.10
C LEU A 5 50.80 19.97 24.37
N LEU A 6 50.68 19.73 23.09
CA LEU A 6 49.47 20.03 22.30
C LEU A 6 48.41 18.94 22.58
N LEU A 7 47.39 19.29 23.33
CA LEU A 7 46.21 18.42 23.53
C LEU A 7 45.25 18.63 22.34
N ALA A 8 45.25 17.72 21.39
CA ALA A 8 44.28 17.72 20.30
C ALA A 8 42.94 17.20 20.84
N ALA A 9 41.98 18.11 21.06
CA ALA A 9 40.61 17.76 21.41
C ALA A 9 39.89 17.20 20.16
N LEU A 10 39.74 15.88 20.10
CA LEU A 10 38.94 15.20 19.09
C LEU A 10 37.46 15.39 19.41
N THR A 11 36.81 16.39 18.81
CA THR A 11 35.36 16.57 18.90
C THR A 11 34.66 15.52 18.03
N ILE A 12 34.23 14.42 18.64
CA ILE A 12 33.35 13.43 18.00
C ILE A 12 31.97 14.06 17.87
N GLY A 13 31.68 14.57 16.68
CA GLY A 13 30.34 15.04 16.33
C GLY A 13 29.38 13.85 16.33
N PHE A 14 28.52 13.75 17.33
CA PHE A 14 27.38 12.84 17.34
C PHE A 14 26.38 13.34 16.29
N THR A 15 26.44 12.79 15.07
CA THR A 15 25.34 12.92 14.12
C THR A 15 24.18 12.11 14.69
N GLN A 16 23.14 12.79 15.16
CA GLN A 16 21.87 12.17 15.54
C GLN A 16 21.27 11.59 14.23
N LEU A 17 21.43 10.31 14.01
CA LEU A 17 20.67 9.56 13.02
C LEU A 17 19.23 9.52 13.52
N ASN A 18 18.40 10.42 13.00
CA ASN A 18 16.96 10.32 13.20
C ASN A 18 16.49 8.99 12.58
N ALA A 19 16.25 8.00 13.41
CA ALA A 19 15.70 6.72 12.98
C ALA A 19 14.30 6.96 12.40
N GLN A 20 14.15 6.70 11.11
CA GLN A 20 12.88 6.79 10.41
C GLN A 20 11.86 5.86 11.08
N LYS A 21 10.72 6.42 11.52
CA LYS A 21 9.65 5.62 12.11
C LYS A 21 8.93 4.84 11.02
N GLN A 22 8.84 3.54 11.19
CA GLN A 22 8.14 2.65 10.28
C GLN A 22 6.92 2.02 10.96
N PHE A 23 5.83 1.96 10.23
CA PHE A 23 4.58 1.32 10.60
C PHE A 23 4.38 0.12 9.68
N GLY A 24 4.03 -1.04 10.22
CA GLY A 24 3.87 -2.26 9.45
C GLY A 24 2.59 -3.02 9.82
N THR A 25 2.04 -3.75 8.88
CA THR A 25 0.98 -4.73 9.11
C THR A 25 1.07 -5.87 8.10
N ARG A 26 0.58 -7.04 8.46
CA ARG A 26 0.40 -8.18 7.54
C ARG A 26 -1.06 -8.53 7.31
N ASN A 27 -1.95 -7.82 7.98
CA ASN A 27 -3.39 -8.07 7.99
C ASN A 27 -4.17 -6.85 7.46
N ALA A 28 -3.57 -6.10 6.52
CA ALA A 28 -4.34 -5.09 5.81
C ALA A 28 -5.38 -5.79 4.94
N LYS A 29 -6.48 -5.09 4.70
CA LYS A 29 -7.60 -5.56 3.88
C LYS A 29 -7.55 -4.84 2.54
N VAL A 30 -7.63 -5.59 1.47
CA VAL A 30 -7.91 -5.10 0.12
C VAL A 30 -9.16 -5.79 -0.37
N SER A 31 -10.14 -5.02 -0.82
CA SER A 31 -11.35 -5.54 -1.46
C SER A 31 -11.56 -4.86 -2.81
N PHE A 32 -12.31 -5.50 -3.67
CA PHE A 32 -12.79 -4.88 -4.88
C PHE A 32 -14.25 -5.28 -5.17
N ILE A 33 -14.91 -4.44 -5.94
CA ILE A 33 -16.27 -4.67 -6.43
C ILE A 33 -16.32 -4.20 -7.89
N ALA A 34 -16.95 -4.98 -8.75
CA ALA A 34 -17.18 -4.60 -10.14
C ALA A 34 -18.11 -3.39 -10.23
N THR A 35 -17.87 -2.52 -11.23
CA THR A 35 -18.65 -1.27 -11.34
C THR A 35 -20.04 -1.46 -11.91
N ASN A 36 -20.28 -2.56 -12.60
CA ASN A 36 -21.55 -2.89 -13.28
C ASN A 36 -22.27 -4.12 -12.68
N ASP A 37 -21.66 -4.79 -11.67
CA ASP A 37 -22.23 -5.96 -11.01
C ASP A 37 -21.71 -6.05 -9.57
N GLU A 38 -22.54 -5.69 -8.59
CA GLU A 38 -22.18 -5.69 -7.18
C GLU A 38 -21.99 -7.08 -6.57
N ASP A 39 -22.45 -8.12 -7.23
CA ASP A 39 -22.24 -9.51 -6.80
C ASP A 39 -20.82 -9.99 -7.14
N VAL A 40 -20.15 -9.34 -8.10
CA VAL A 40 -18.75 -9.59 -8.44
C VAL A 40 -17.85 -8.80 -7.50
N LYS A 41 -17.59 -9.35 -6.33
CA LYS A 41 -16.77 -8.77 -5.27
C LYS A 41 -15.87 -9.80 -4.63
N ALA A 42 -14.72 -9.35 -4.14
CA ALA A 42 -13.80 -10.20 -3.40
C ALA A 42 -13.02 -9.41 -2.34
N VAL A 43 -12.50 -10.12 -1.36
CA VAL A 43 -11.73 -9.56 -0.26
C VAL A 43 -10.48 -10.39 0.00
N ASN A 44 -9.37 -9.70 0.27
CA ASN A 44 -8.13 -10.28 0.76
C ASN A 44 -7.76 -9.60 2.08
N ASN A 45 -7.66 -10.36 3.17
CA ASN A 45 -7.33 -9.88 4.51
C ASN A 45 -5.86 -10.19 4.90
N GLU A 46 -5.08 -10.74 3.98
CA GLU A 46 -3.69 -11.16 4.20
C GLU A 46 -2.73 -10.29 3.37
N VAL A 47 -2.85 -8.98 3.55
CA VAL A 47 -2.08 -8.01 2.78
C VAL A 47 -0.98 -7.41 3.65
N ALA A 48 0.27 -7.56 3.21
CA ALA A 48 1.39 -6.87 3.84
C ALA A 48 1.42 -5.40 3.41
N SER A 49 1.52 -4.50 4.37
CA SER A 49 1.69 -3.07 4.12
C SER A 49 2.75 -2.48 5.03
N ARG A 50 3.48 -1.50 4.48
CA ARG A 50 4.43 -0.66 5.23
C ARG A 50 4.18 0.80 4.89
N LEU A 51 4.30 1.63 5.89
CA LEU A 51 4.25 3.08 5.81
C LEU A 51 5.38 3.64 6.67
N SER A 52 6.08 4.63 6.19
CA SER A 52 7.08 5.35 6.97
C SER A 52 6.68 6.81 7.21
N ASP A 53 7.26 7.44 8.20
CA ASP A 53 6.96 8.82 8.56
C ASP A 53 7.47 9.84 7.52
N ASN A 54 8.37 9.43 6.61
CA ASN A 54 8.75 10.22 5.43
C ASN A 54 7.75 10.08 4.27
N GLY A 55 6.70 9.23 4.44
CA GLY A 55 5.62 9.02 3.47
C GLY A 55 5.82 7.86 2.51
N GLU A 56 6.93 7.14 2.55
CA GLU A 56 7.09 5.93 1.73
C GLU A 56 6.03 4.89 2.11
N MET A 57 5.40 4.30 1.10
CA MET A 57 4.31 3.35 1.28
C MET A 57 4.44 2.16 0.33
N SER A 58 4.17 0.97 0.84
CA SER A 58 4.12 -0.24 0.03
C SER A 58 2.99 -1.17 0.47
N PHE A 59 2.43 -1.89 -0.52
CA PHE A 59 1.50 -2.99 -0.33
C PHE A 59 1.96 -4.19 -1.15
N SER A 60 1.76 -5.38 -0.62
CA SER A 60 2.00 -6.64 -1.33
C SER A 60 0.98 -7.67 -0.88
N LEU A 61 0.38 -8.37 -1.84
CA LEU A 61 -0.60 -9.41 -1.59
C LEU A 61 -0.43 -10.58 -2.57
N LEU A 62 -0.92 -11.75 -2.17
CA LEU A 62 -1.09 -12.89 -3.06
C LEU A 62 -2.45 -12.80 -3.73
N ILE A 63 -2.49 -12.99 -5.06
CA ILE A 63 -3.75 -12.98 -5.83
C ILE A 63 -4.69 -14.08 -5.36
N LYS A 64 -4.17 -15.28 -5.06
CA LYS A 64 -4.96 -16.40 -4.49
C LYS A 64 -5.54 -16.12 -3.10
N GLY A 65 -5.09 -15.06 -2.44
CA GLY A 65 -5.62 -14.60 -1.15
C GLY A 65 -6.99 -13.92 -1.25
N PHE A 66 -7.41 -13.50 -2.44
CA PHE A 66 -8.77 -13.00 -2.63
C PHE A 66 -9.79 -14.12 -2.42
N LYS A 67 -10.85 -13.80 -1.68
CA LYS A 67 -11.96 -14.71 -1.38
C LYS A 67 -13.23 -14.16 -1.97
N PHE A 68 -13.91 -14.99 -2.73
CA PHE A 68 -15.23 -14.74 -3.32
C PHE A 68 -16.30 -15.48 -2.52
N GLU A 69 -17.55 -15.05 -2.68
CA GLU A 69 -18.70 -15.71 -2.06
C GLU A 69 -18.95 -17.09 -2.69
N TYR A 70 -18.78 -17.19 -4.04
CA TYR A 70 -19.04 -18.43 -4.79
C TYR A 70 -17.75 -19.06 -5.27
N ALA A 71 -17.62 -20.38 -5.09
CA ALA A 71 -16.43 -21.15 -5.48
C ALA A 71 -16.14 -21.05 -6.99
N GLU A 72 -17.17 -21.03 -7.84
CA GLU A 72 -17.02 -20.87 -9.28
C GLU A 72 -16.39 -19.54 -9.66
N MET A 73 -16.80 -18.45 -9.01
CA MET A 73 -16.17 -17.13 -9.22
C MET A 73 -14.70 -17.13 -8.77
N GLN A 74 -14.42 -17.78 -7.63
CA GLN A 74 -13.05 -17.94 -7.14
C GLN A 74 -12.17 -18.66 -8.16
N GLU A 75 -12.67 -19.73 -8.77
CA GLU A 75 -11.94 -20.52 -9.74
C GLU A 75 -11.70 -19.74 -11.03
N LYS A 76 -12.73 -19.13 -11.60
CA LYS A 76 -12.63 -18.27 -12.80
C LYS A 76 -11.68 -17.10 -12.57
N PHE A 77 -11.78 -16.43 -11.42
CA PHE A 77 -10.87 -15.36 -11.08
C PHE A 77 -9.41 -15.81 -11.10
N ASN A 78 -9.11 -16.95 -10.47
CA ASN A 78 -7.75 -17.45 -10.38
C ASN A 78 -7.19 -17.97 -11.70
N ASN A 79 -8.01 -18.61 -12.51
CA ASN A 79 -7.54 -19.31 -13.71
C ASN A 79 -7.64 -18.45 -14.97
N ASP A 80 -8.78 -17.75 -15.15
CA ASP A 80 -9.11 -17.11 -16.42
C ASP A 80 -8.78 -15.61 -16.43
N TYR A 81 -9.04 -14.91 -15.31
CA TYR A 81 -8.85 -13.46 -15.27
C TYR A 81 -7.49 -13.04 -14.70
N ALA A 82 -7.18 -13.49 -13.51
CA ALA A 82 -5.96 -13.06 -12.83
C ALA A 82 -4.74 -13.96 -13.12
N GLU A 83 -4.94 -15.12 -13.75
CA GLU A 83 -3.90 -16.11 -14.05
C GLU A 83 -2.95 -16.30 -12.84
N SER A 84 -3.51 -16.54 -11.65
CA SER A 84 -2.81 -16.43 -10.36
C SER A 84 -1.62 -17.39 -10.20
N ASN A 85 -1.51 -18.43 -11.02
CA ASN A 85 -0.35 -19.30 -11.10
C ASN A 85 0.83 -18.62 -11.81
N LYS A 86 0.55 -17.78 -12.81
CA LYS A 86 1.54 -17.06 -13.62
C LYS A 86 1.88 -15.71 -13.00
N PHE A 87 0.88 -15.02 -12.47
CA PHE A 87 1.01 -13.72 -11.83
C PHE A 87 0.55 -13.79 -10.36
N PRO A 88 1.33 -14.42 -9.47
CA PRO A 88 0.86 -14.77 -8.12
C PRO A 88 0.71 -13.57 -7.18
N ARG A 89 1.27 -12.40 -7.53
CA ARG A 89 1.31 -11.22 -6.65
C ARG A 89 0.79 -9.96 -7.33
N ALA A 90 0.19 -9.10 -6.50
CA ALA A 90 0.05 -7.68 -6.80
C ALA A 90 0.88 -6.87 -5.81
N GLU A 91 1.52 -5.81 -6.29
CA GLU A 91 2.41 -4.97 -5.49
C GLU A 91 2.18 -3.50 -5.80
N PHE A 92 2.23 -2.67 -4.77
CA PHE A 92 2.28 -1.22 -4.90
C PHE A 92 3.50 -0.69 -4.18
N LYS A 93 4.21 0.24 -4.82
CA LYS A 93 5.30 1.02 -4.23
C LYS A 93 5.13 2.49 -4.59
N GLY A 94 5.13 3.34 -3.59
CA GLY A 94 4.93 4.77 -3.79
C GLY A 94 5.18 5.59 -2.56
N SER A 95 4.65 6.81 -2.57
CA SER A 95 4.78 7.73 -1.45
C SER A 95 3.59 8.68 -1.34
N ILE A 96 3.40 9.23 -0.16
CA ILE A 96 2.43 10.29 0.11
C ILE A 96 3.04 11.62 -0.33
N SER A 97 2.49 12.24 -1.37
CA SER A 97 3.04 13.47 -1.97
C SER A 97 2.86 14.70 -1.09
N ASN A 98 1.83 14.72 -0.24
CA ASN A 98 1.57 15.80 0.72
C ASN A 98 1.96 15.44 2.17
N ILE A 99 3.04 14.69 2.36
CA ILE A 99 3.48 14.16 3.66
C ILE A 99 3.65 15.25 4.74
N LYS A 100 4.00 16.45 4.36
CA LYS A 100 4.17 17.59 5.29
C LYS A 100 2.88 18.01 5.99
N GLU A 101 1.72 17.62 5.45
CA GLU A 101 0.40 17.89 6.03
C GLU A 101 -0.03 16.82 7.04
N ILE A 102 0.75 15.74 7.19
CA ILE A 102 0.42 14.59 8.04
C ILE A 102 1.29 14.60 9.29
N ASN A 103 0.66 14.61 10.46
CA ASN A 103 1.36 14.53 11.74
C ASN A 103 1.07 13.17 12.40
N PHE A 104 2.04 12.25 12.35
CA PHE A 104 1.94 10.92 12.93
C PHE A 104 1.98 10.87 14.47
N THR A 105 2.21 12.00 15.13
CA THR A 105 2.25 12.08 16.60
C THR A 105 1.02 12.73 17.21
N LYS A 106 0.14 13.33 16.39
CA LYS A 106 -1.06 14.01 16.83
C LYS A 106 -2.31 13.30 16.31
N ASP A 107 -3.25 13.02 17.19
CA ASP A 107 -4.54 12.44 16.80
C ASP A 107 -5.25 13.31 15.78
N GLY A 108 -5.78 12.67 14.74
CA GLY A 108 -6.47 13.37 13.65
C GLY A 108 -6.70 12.51 12.42
N ASN A 109 -7.44 13.09 11.48
CA ASN A 109 -7.70 12.53 10.15
C ASN A 109 -7.03 13.42 9.12
N TYR A 110 -6.08 12.88 8.38
CA TYR A 110 -5.25 13.59 7.42
C TYR A 110 -5.55 13.11 6.01
N LYS A 111 -5.93 14.03 5.12
CA LYS A 111 -6.05 13.70 3.69
C LYS A 111 -4.66 13.36 3.15
N ALA A 112 -4.57 12.25 2.42
CA ALA A 112 -3.33 11.79 1.82
C ALA A 112 -3.49 11.64 0.31
N VAL A 113 -2.54 12.18 -0.45
CA VAL A 113 -2.44 11.96 -1.89
C VAL A 113 -1.26 11.01 -2.13
N VAL A 114 -1.57 9.76 -2.39
CA VAL A 114 -0.58 8.70 -2.59
C VAL A 114 -0.30 8.54 -4.08
N LYS A 115 0.96 8.64 -4.47
CA LYS A 115 1.42 8.43 -5.85
C LYS A 115 2.42 7.29 -5.88
N GLY A 116 2.31 6.41 -6.86
CA GLY A 116 3.22 5.28 -6.99
C GLY A 116 2.89 4.38 -8.16
N ASN A 117 3.54 3.23 -8.18
CA ASN A 117 3.39 2.23 -9.22
C ASN A 117 2.66 1.01 -8.68
N LEU A 118 1.57 0.63 -9.33
CA LEU A 118 0.85 -0.61 -9.09
C LEU A 118 1.28 -1.64 -10.13
N THR A 119 1.79 -2.77 -9.67
CA THR A 119 2.06 -3.95 -10.49
C THR A 119 0.93 -4.96 -10.26
N LEU A 120 0.21 -5.27 -11.32
CA LEU A 120 -0.87 -6.25 -11.34
C LEU A 120 -0.79 -7.02 -12.65
N HIS A 121 -0.98 -8.36 -12.61
CA HIS A 121 -0.97 -9.21 -13.79
C HIS A 121 0.28 -9.02 -14.66
N GLY A 122 1.46 -8.83 -14.03
CA GLY A 122 2.73 -8.58 -14.70
C GLY A 122 2.89 -7.20 -15.35
N VAL A 123 1.91 -6.32 -15.24
CA VAL A 123 1.94 -4.95 -15.79
C VAL A 123 2.10 -3.94 -14.67
N THR A 124 3.03 -3.00 -14.83
CA THR A 124 3.25 -1.91 -13.87
C THR A 124 2.76 -0.59 -14.46
N LYS A 125 1.88 0.10 -13.72
CA LYS A 125 1.36 1.41 -14.11
C LYS A 125 1.40 2.41 -12.95
N PRO A 126 1.65 3.70 -13.24
CA PRO A 126 1.53 4.75 -12.24
C PRO A 126 0.06 4.95 -11.86
N ILE A 127 -0.21 5.08 -10.56
CA ILE A 127 -1.53 5.42 -10.04
C ILE A 127 -1.44 6.56 -9.04
N THR A 128 -2.54 7.28 -8.88
CA THR A 128 -2.73 8.28 -7.82
C THR A 128 -3.99 7.93 -7.05
N VAL A 129 -3.88 7.82 -5.74
CA VAL A 129 -4.98 7.47 -4.84
C VAL A 129 -5.16 8.58 -3.83
N ASN A 130 -6.37 9.14 -3.75
CA ASN A 130 -6.75 10.00 -2.65
C ASN A 130 -7.26 9.14 -1.49
N GLY A 131 -6.62 9.24 -0.35
CA GLY A 131 -6.89 8.43 0.83
C GLY A 131 -6.93 9.26 2.10
N LEU A 132 -7.00 8.55 3.21
CA LEU A 132 -7.02 9.12 4.55
C LEU A 132 -6.01 8.37 5.43
N ILE A 133 -5.17 9.12 6.12
CA ILE A 133 -4.38 8.62 7.25
C ILE A 133 -5.08 9.05 8.52
N THR A 134 -5.42 8.09 9.37
CA THR A 134 -5.98 8.37 10.69
C THR A 134 -4.96 8.02 11.76
N VAL A 135 -4.70 8.96 12.65
CA VAL A 135 -3.90 8.77 13.86
C VAL A 135 -4.84 8.84 15.05
N LYS A 136 -4.88 7.80 15.88
CA LYS A 136 -5.72 7.76 17.08
C LYS A 136 -5.04 6.96 18.18
N ALA A 137 -4.81 7.59 19.32
CA ALA A 137 -4.15 6.99 20.48
C ALA A 137 -2.83 6.29 20.12
N GLY A 138 -2.00 6.92 19.28
CA GLY A 138 -0.72 6.41 18.83
C GLY A 138 -0.80 5.32 17.74
N LYS A 139 -1.99 4.87 17.35
CA LYS A 139 -2.20 3.92 16.24
C LYS A 139 -2.41 4.68 14.94
N VAL A 140 -1.84 4.16 13.87
CA VAL A 140 -1.96 4.72 12.53
C VAL A 140 -2.78 3.77 11.66
N SER A 141 -3.69 4.31 10.86
CA SER A 141 -4.39 3.55 9.83
C SER A 141 -4.44 4.33 8.52
N ALA A 142 -4.51 3.60 7.41
CA ALA A 142 -4.63 4.17 6.07
C ALA A 142 -5.84 3.55 5.35
N THR A 143 -6.64 4.39 4.71
CA THR A 143 -7.74 3.95 3.84
C THR A 143 -7.67 4.67 2.50
N GLY A 144 -8.12 4.01 1.43
CA GLY A 144 -8.17 4.59 0.10
C GLY A 144 -9.09 3.81 -0.81
N LYS A 145 -9.69 4.51 -1.79
CA LYS A 145 -10.52 3.91 -2.84
C LYS A 145 -10.06 4.41 -4.19
N PHE A 146 -9.97 3.53 -5.17
CA PHE A 146 -9.59 3.89 -6.52
C PHE A 146 -10.09 2.87 -7.54
N PRO A 147 -10.38 3.32 -8.76
CA PRO A 147 -10.76 2.42 -9.83
C PRO A 147 -9.54 1.73 -10.44
N ILE A 148 -9.73 0.49 -10.86
CA ILE A 148 -8.77 -0.27 -11.67
C ILE A 148 -9.48 -0.65 -12.98
N VAL A 149 -8.93 -0.20 -14.11
CA VAL A 149 -9.38 -0.60 -15.44
C VAL A 149 -8.67 -1.89 -15.81
N MET A 150 -9.40 -2.99 -16.00
CA MET A 150 -8.83 -4.33 -16.19
C MET A 150 -7.93 -4.39 -17.41
N LYS A 151 -8.37 -3.82 -18.53
CA LYS A 151 -7.62 -3.76 -19.81
C LYS A 151 -6.25 -3.10 -19.65
N ASP A 152 -6.10 -2.15 -18.73
CA ASP A 152 -4.83 -1.49 -18.44
C ASP A 152 -3.76 -2.43 -17.93
N TYR A 153 -4.17 -3.53 -17.30
CA TYR A 153 -3.31 -4.58 -16.77
C TYR A 153 -3.37 -5.87 -17.62
N LYS A 154 -3.84 -5.77 -18.87
CA LYS A 154 -3.98 -6.91 -19.79
C LYS A 154 -4.87 -8.03 -19.23
N ILE A 155 -5.85 -7.68 -18.42
CA ILE A 155 -6.86 -8.61 -17.92
C ILE A 155 -8.09 -8.45 -18.80
N ASP A 156 -8.46 -9.50 -19.53
CA ASP A 156 -9.69 -9.51 -20.32
C ASP A 156 -10.85 -9.98 -19.43
N ALA A 157 -11.53 -9.04 -18.83
CA ALA A 157 -12.72 -9.25 -18.04
C ALA A 157 -13.96 -8.59 -18.65
N SER A 158 -13.91 -8.30 -19.96
CA SER A 158 -14.98 -7.56 -20.70
C SER A 158 -16.35 -8.22 -20.59
N ALA A 159 -16.39 -9.55 -20.48
CA ALA A 159 -17.64 -10.30 -20.29
C ALA A 159 -18.28 -10.11 -18.91
N VAL A 160 -17.54 -9.59 -17.91
CA VAL A 160 -18.00 -9.41 -16.54
C VAL A 160 -17.96 -7.93 -16.15
N THR A 161 -16.79 -7.29 -16.27
CA THR A 161 -16.60 -5.87 -15.95
C THR A 161 -15.34 -5.32 -16.60
N GLU A 162 -15.43 -4.09 -17.11
CA GLU A 162 -14.25 -3.38 -17.60
C GLU A 162 -13.44 -2.74 -16.47
N LYS A 163 -14.08 -2.50 -15.33
CA LYS A 163 -13.52 -1.76 -14.22
C LYS A 163 -13.99 -2.31 -12.88
N VAL A 164 -13.10 -2.30 -11.89
CA VAL A 164 -13.44 -2.55 -10.49
C VAL A 164 -13.08 -1.35 -9.64
N ASN A 165 -13.82 -1.14 -8.57
CA ASN A 165 -13.47 -0.21 -7.51
C ASN A 165 -12.73 -0.97 -6.41
N ALA A 166 -11.45 -0.69 -6.26
CA ALA A 166 -10.63 -1.24 -5.18
C ALA A 166 -10.70 -0.37 -3.93
N GLU A 167 -10.75 -1.00 -2.77
CA GLU A 167 -10.70 -0.35 -1.47
C GLU A 167 -9.59 -0.98 -0.62
N ILE A 168 -8.82 -0.13 0.04
CA ILE A 168 -7.74 -0.52 0.95
C ILE A 168 -8.07 -0.03 2.35
N ASN A 169 -7.83 -0.89 3.33
CA ASN A 169 -7.87 -0.56 4.75
C ASN A 169 -6.68 -1.25 5.45
N ALA A 170 -5.74 -0.44 5.94
CA ALA A 170 -4.56 -0.92 6.66
C ALA A 170 -4.54 -0.31 8.06
N VAL A 171 -4.49 -1.16 9.09
CA VAL A 171 -4.26 -0.75 10.48
C VAL A 171 -2.85 -1.19 10.83
N TYR A 172 -2.00 -0.23 11.15
CA TYR A 172 -0.59 -0.45 11.46
C TYR A 172 -0.37 -0.66 12.97
N GLN A 173 0.64 -1.45 13.26
CA GLN A 173 1.12 -1.72 14.62
C GLN A 173 2.47 -1.07 14.86
#